data_2476b6ba2056ace236fd172083c6b77e
#
_entry.id   2476b6ba2056ace236fd172083c6b77e
#
_cell.length_a   1.000
_cell.length_b   1.000
_cell.length_c   1.000
_cell.angle_alpha   90.00
_cell.angle_beta   90.00
_cell.angle_gamma   90.00
#
_symmetry.space_group_name_H-M   'P 1'
#
loop_
_entity.id
_entity.type
_entity.pdbx_description
1 polymer ?
#
loop_
_entity_poly.entity_id
_entity_poly.type
_entity_poly.pdbx_seq_one_letter_code
_entity_poly.pdbx_strand_id
1 'polypeptide(L)'
;MMTSKRILVADDSDTSRGVLAKFVAQRDFDVCEAVDGEDTIEKARKLKPDLILLDVAMPHTNGIVAASVLKDLLPNVRIVLFTMYTEAIARAFPRTGLAADAVISKGDGMEKLEECVQSLLR
;
A
#
# COMPACT_ATOMS: atom_id res chain seq x y z
N MET A 1 -22.59 -10.51 -11.09
CA MET A 1 -21.85 -9.29 -11.40
C MET A 1 -20.60 -9.19 -10.55
N MET A 2 -19.46 -9.02 -11.16
CA MET A 2 -18.20 -8.92 -10.43
C MET A 2 -17.96 -7.48 -9.98
N THR A 3 -17.69 -7.30 -8.69
CA THR A 3 -17.28 -6.01 -8.17
C THR A 3 -15.80 -5.83 -8.40
N SER A 4 -15.39 -4.61 -8.71
CA SER A 4 -13.97 -4.27 -8.85
C SER A 4 -13.28 -4.40 -7.50
N LYS A 5 -12.02 -4.84 -7.53
CA LYS A 5 -11.19 -4.82 -6.34
C LYS A 5 -10.89 -3.37 -5.97
N ARG A 6 -10.82 -3.11 -4.68
CA ARG A 6 -10.56 -1.76 -4.15
C ARG A 6 -9.13 -1.65 -3.64
N ILE A 7 -8.44 -0.61 -4.08
CA ILE A 7 -7.08 -0.33 -3.65
C ILE A 7 -7.03 1.03 -2.95
N LEU A 8 -6.45 1.04 -1.75
CA LEU A 8 -6.20 2.26 -1.00
C LEU A 8 -4.74 2.67 -1.24
N VAL A 9 -4.54 3.88 -1.73
CA VAL A 9 -3.20 4.45 -1.98
C VAL A 9 -2.88 5.42 -0.86
N ALA A 10 -1.87 5.11 -0.08
CA ALA A 10 -1.46 5.89 1.08
C ALA A 10 -0.07 6.47 0.87
N ASP A 11 0.01 7.79 0.70
CA ASP A 11 1.25 8.52 0.45
C ASP A 11 1.00 9.98 0.85
N ASP A 12 1.93 10.59 1.57
CA ASP A 12 1.79 11.97 2.01
C ASP A 12 2.08 12.99 0.90
N SER A 13 2.78 12.57 -0.14
CA SER A 13 3.04 13.42 -1.30
C SER A 13 1.83 13.44 -2.23
N ASP A 14 1.22 14.60 -2.41
CA ASP A 14 0.06 14.76 -3.29
C ASP A 14 0.40 14.33 -4.72
N THR A 15 1.60 14.66 -5.19
CA THR A 15 2.04 14.30 -6.54
C THR A 15 2.20 12.80 -6.69
N SER A 16 2.92 12.16 -5.78
CA SER A 16 3.16 10.71 -5.81
C SER A 16 1.84 9.96 -5.66
N ARG A 17 1.01 10.37 -4.71
CA ARG A 17 -0.30 9.75 -4.47
C ARG A 17 -1.20 9.85 -5.69
N GLY A 18 -1.24 11.02 -6.32
CA GLY A 18 -2.05 11.26 -7.52
C GLY A 18 -1.62 10.40 -8.70
N VAL A 19 -0.31 10.26 -8.91
CA VAL A 19 0.22 9.41 -9.98
C VAL A 19 -0.17 7.95 -9.76
N LEU A 20 -0.01 7.46 -8.53
CA LEU A 20 -0.36 6.09 -8.16
C LEU A 20 -1.87 5.83 -8.30
N ALA A 21 -2.68 6.75 -7.81
CA ALA A 21 -4.13 6.62 -7.88
C ALA A 21 -4.61 6.55 -9.33
N LYS A 22 -4.07 7.40 -10.19
CA LYS A 22 -4.40 7.41 -11.61
C LYS A 22 -3.97 6.11 -12.29
N PHE A 23 -2.76 5.65 -11.99
CA PHE A 23 -2.23 4.40 -12.53
C PHE A 23 -3.14 3.22 -12.17
N VAL A 24 -3.54 3.13 -10.91
CA VAL A 24 -4.41 2.05 -10.41
C VAL A 24 -5.80 2.14 -11.04
N ALA A 25 -6.36 3.35 -11.12
CA ALA A 25 -7.69 3.57 -11.69
C ALA A 25 -7.76 3.16 -13.17
N GLN A 26 -6.68 3.35 -13.91
CA GLN A 26 -6.60 2.96 -15.34
C GLN A 26 -6.63 1.45 -15.54
N ARG A 27 -6.46 0.67 -14.48
CA ARG A 27 -6.45 -0.80 -14.54
C ARG A 27 -7.71 -1.41 -13.94
N ASP A 28 -8.79 -0.63 -13.96
CA ASP A 28 -10.13 -1.07 -13.54
C ASP A 28 -10.26 -1.41 -12.06
N PHE A 29 -9.40 -0.85 -11.22
CA PHE A 29 -9.56 -0.96 -9.76
C PHE A 29 -10.32 0.25 -9.23
N ASP A 30 -11.12 0.04 -8.20
CA ASP A 30 -11.67 1.14 -7.42
C ASP A 30 -10.56 1.70 -6.54
N VAL A 31 -10.37 3.03 -6.55
CA VAL A 31 -9.27 3.68 -5.84
C VAL A 31 -9.80 4.59 -4.75
N CYS A 32 -9.17 4.51 -3.59
CA CYS A 32 -9.31 5.52 -2.54
C CYS A 32 -7.91 5.96 -2.10
N GLU A 33 -7.82 7.12 -1.47
CA GLU A 33 -6.53 7.75 -1.14
C GLU A 33 -6.48 8.12 0.33
N ALA A 34 -5.29 8.03 0.91
CA ALA A 34 -5.02 8.46 2.27
C ALA A 34 -3.72 9.26 2.30
N VAL A 35 -3.65 10.24 3.18
CA VAL A 35 -2.54 11.21 3.22
C VAL A 35 -1.49 10.92 4.29
N ASP A 36 -1.82 10.09 5.28
CA ASP A 36 -0.90 9.71 6.34
C ASP A 36 -1.33 8.37 6.95
N GLY A 37 -0.60 7.89 7.96
CA GLY A 37 -0.89 6.61 8.57
C GLY A 37 -2.23 6.55 9.30
N GLU A 38 -2.58 7.60 10.00
CA GLU A 38 -3.85 7.69 10.72
C GLU A 38 -5.04 7.66 9.76
N ASP A 39 -4.96 8.48 8.71
CA ASP A 39 -5.96 8.53 7.65
C ASP A 39 -6.10 7.17 6.95
N THR A 40 -4.96 6.50 6.74
CA THR A 40 -4.94 5.16 6.13
C THR A 40 -5.71 4.16 6.98
N ILE A 41 -5.46 4.14 8.27
CA ILE A 41 -6.12 3.21 9.19
C ILE A 41 -7.62 3.49 9.25
N GLU A 42 -8.01 4.75 9.34
CA GLU A 42 -9.41 5.14 9.36
C GLU A 42 -10.15 4.73 8.09
N LYS A 43 -9.57 5.05 6.92
CA LYS A 43 -10.17 4.69 5.63
C LYS A 43 -10.19 3.20 5.38
N ALA A 44 -9.16 2.49 5.79
CA ALA A 44 -9.12 1.03 5.68
C ALA A 44 -10.26 0.40 6.49
N ARG A 45 -10.50 0.91 7.69
CA ARG A 45 -11.58 0.42 8.54
C ARG A 45 -12.96 0.63 7.89
N LYS A 46 -13.17 1.80 7.29
CA LYS A 46 -14.46 2.16 6.68
C LYS A 46 -14.67 1.49 5.33
N LEU A 47 -13.65 1.51 4.48
CA LEU A 47 -13.77 1.12 3.08
C LEU A 47 -13.39 -0.32 2.81
N LYS A 48 -12.69 -0.95 3.72
CA LYS A 48 -12.25 -2.35 3.65
C LYS A 48 -11.63 -2.69 2.28
N PRO A 49 -10.50 -2.04 1.93
CA PRO A 49 -9.86 -2.30 0.65
C PRO A 49 -9.32 -3.71 0.56
N ASP A 50 -9.16 -4.20 -0.65
CA ASP A 50 -8.55 -5.51 -0.91
C ASP A 50 -7.04 -5.44 -0.81
N LEU A 51 -6.46 -4.28 -1.16
CA LEU A 51 -5.02 -4.06 -1.14
C LEU A 51 -4.73 -2.61 -0.76
N ILE A 52 -3.64 -2.41 -0.05
CA ILE A 52 -3.16 -1.08 0.34
C ILE A 52 -1.75 -0.90 -0.21
N LEU A 53 -1.56 0.15 -1.03
CA LEU A 53 -0.26 0.62 -1.44
C LEU A 53 0.16 1.67 -0.42
N LEU A 54 1.23 1.40 0.31
CA LEU A 54 1.58 2.15 1.50
C LEU A 54 3.02 2.63 1.44
N ASP A 55 3.22 3.95 1.51
CA ASP A 55 4.57 4.50 1.66
C ASP A 55 5.01 4.36 3.12
N VAL A 56 6.28 4.08 3.32
CA VAL A 56 6.88 3.96 4.65
C VAL A 56 7.06 5.34 5.28
N ALA A 57 7.52 6.31 4.50
CA ALA A 57 7.83 7.65 5.00
C ALA A 57 6.62 8.57 4.96
N MET A 58 5.84 8.55 6.02
CA MET A 58 4.68 9.43 6.17
C MET A 58 4.77 10.17 7.52
N PRO A 59 4.20 11.40 7.60
CA PRO A 59 4.19 12.15 8.85
C PRO A 59 3.44 11.39 9.96
N HIS A 60 3.92 11.53 11.17
CA HIS A 60 3.30 11.05 12.40
C HIS A 60 3.18 9.54 12.56
N THR A 61 3.21 8.77 11.47
CA THR A 61 3.09 7.32 11.53
C THR A 61 4.02 6.68 10.50
N ASN A 62 4.89 5.81 10.97
CA ASN A 62 5.73 4.99 10.10
C ASN A 62 4.85 3.96 9.39
N GLY A 63 4.99 3.82 8.07
CA GLY A 63 4.23 2.87 7.26
C GLY A 63 4.37 1.42 7.71
N ILE A 64 5.52 1.05 8.27
CA ILE A 64 5.74 -0.30 8.78
C ILE A 64 4.86 -0.57 10.00
N VAL A 65 4.75 0.40 10.91
CA VAL A 65 3.86 0.32 12.07
C VAL A 65 2.41 0.28 11.61
N ALA A 66 2.05 1.14 10.64
CA ALA A 66 0.71 1.16 10.08
C ALA A 66 0.35 -0.18 9.45
N ALA A 67 1.29 -0.83 8.74
CA ALA A 67 1.05 -2.14 8.13
C ALA A 67 0.70 -3.19 9.18
N SER A 68 1.38 -3.18 10.32
CA SER A 68 1.11 -4.11 11.42
C SER A 68 -0.31 -3.90 11.98
N VAL A 69 -0.67 -2.64 12.22
CA VAL A 69 -2.02 -2.29 12.72
C VAL A 69 -3.09 -2.72 11.70
N LEU A 70 -2.85 -2.46 10.43
CA LEU A 70 -3.79 -2.80 9.35
C LEU A 70 -4.00 -4.31 9.24
N LYS A 71 -2.97 -5.11 9.37
CA LYS A 71 -3.10 -6.57 9.35
C LYS A 71 -3.89 -7.09 10.54
N ASP A 72 -3.76 -6.46 11.71
CA ASP A 72 -4.56 -6.83 12.87
C ASP A 72 -6.04 -6.49 12.66
N LEU A 73 -6.32 -5.34 12.06
CA LEU A 73 -7.70 -4.89 11.80
C LEU A 73 -8.34 -5.65 10.64
N LEU A 74 -7.58 -5.93 9.61
CA LEU A 74 -8.05 -6.57 8.38
C LEU A 74 -7.10 -7.69 7.99
N PRO A 75 -7.23 -8.88 8.63
CA PRO A 75 -6.25 -9.96 8.42
C PRO A 75 -6.06 -10.41 6.97
N ASN A 76 -7.08 -10.22 6.14
CA ASN A 76 -7.01 -10.66 4.74
C ASN A 76 -6.57 -9.58 3.75
N VAL A 77 -6.34 -8.34 4.23
CA VAL A 77 -5.90 -7.27 3.35
C VAL A 77 -4.48 -7.55 2.85
N ARG A 78 -4.22 -7.23 1.59
CA ARG A 78 -2.88 -7.29 1.04
C ARG A 78 -2.21 -5.94 1.20
N ILE A 79 -0.96 -5.92 1.65
CA ILE A 79 -0.22 -4.68 1.86
C ILE A 79 1.06 -4.72 1.05
N VAL A 80 1.23 -3.70 0.19
CA VAL A 80 2.45 -3.50 -0.59
C VAL A 80 3.08 -2.20 -0.11
N LEU A 81 4.29 -2.28 0.41
CA LEU A 81 5.08 -1.10 0.71
C LEU A 81 5.73 -0.63 -0.59
N PHE A 82 5.44 0.58 -1.00
CA PHE A 82 5.98 1.17 -2.22
C PHE A 82 6.80 2.40 -1.83
N THR A 83 8.11 2.27 -1.77
CA THR A 83 8.95 3.23 -1.07
C THR A 83 10.34 3.36 -1.69
N MET A 84 11.02 4.48 -1.38
CA MET A 84 12.43 4.67 -1.71
C MET A 84 13.38 3.99 -0.72
N TYR A 85 12.87 3.46 0.38
CA TYR A 85 13.69 2.97 1.50
C TYR A 85 13.79 1.44 1.58
N THR A 86 13.79 0.76 0.44
CA THR A 86 13.79 -0.71 0.39
C THR A 86 14.97 -1.36 1.10
N GLU A 87 16.17 -0.79 0.95
CA GLU A 87 17.37 -1.35 1.59
C GLU A 87 17.31 -1.22 3.10
N ALA A 88 16.83 -0.08 3.60
CA ALA A 88 16.69 0.14 5.02
C ALA A 88 15.68 -0.84 5.64
N ILE A 89 14.59 -1.10 4.93
CA ILE A 89 13.58 -2.07 5.36
C ILE A 89 14.17 -3.48 5.39
N ALA A 90 14.89 -3.87 4.34
CA ALA A 90 15.50 -5.20 4.26
C ALA A 90 16.49 -5.45 5.39
N ARG A 91 17.23 -4.41 5.81
CA ARG A 91 18.18 -4.52 6.90
C ARG A 91 17.49 -4.60 8.27
N ALA A 92 16.44 -3.79 8.45
CA ALA A 92 15.74 -3.71 9.74
C ALA A 92 14.78 -4.89 9.96
N PHE A 93 14.23 -5.45 8.89
CA PHE A 93 13.21 -6.49 8.96
C PHE A 93 13.56 -7.64 8.02
N PRO A 94 14.46 -8.54 8.42
CA PRO A 94 14.71 -9.75 7.66
C PRO A 94 13.45 -10.62 7.69
N ARG A 95 13.12 -11.20 6.60
CA ARG A 95 12.01 -12.13 6.28
C ARG A 95 10.85 -12.30 7.27
N THR A 96 11.11 -12.25 8.56
CA THR A 96 10.10 -12.42 9.60
C THR A 96 9.94 -11.11 10.37
N GLY A 97 8.73 -10.68 10.64
CA GLY A 97 8.45 -9.47 11.40
C GLY A 97 7.93 -8.29 10.60
N LEU A 98 7.92 -8.40 9.27
CA LEU A 98 7.30 -7.39 8.42
C LEU A 98 5.88 -7.82 8.07
N ALA A 99 4.90 -6.99 8.40
CA ALA A 99 3.50 -7.31 8.14
C ALA A 99 3.07 -7.15 6.68
N ALA A 100 3.92 -6.56 5.83
CA ALA A 100 3.60 -6.36 4.42
C ALA A 100 3.75 -7.64 3.61
N ASP A 101 2.92 -7.78 2.58
CA ASP A 101 2.99 -8.92 1.65
C ASP A 101 4.07 -8.74 0.60
N ALA A 102 4.44 -7.50 0.30
CA ALA A 102 5.52 -7.20 -0.65
C ALA A 102 6.12 -5.82 -0.39
N VAL A 103 7.36 -5.64 -0.83
CA VAL A 103 8.06 -4.36 -0.78
C VAL A 103 8.58 -4.08 -2.19
N ILE A 104 8.15 -2.98 -2.77
CA ILE A 104 8.54 -2.56 -4.12
C ILE A 104 9.23 -1.21 -4.03
N SER A 105 10.36 -1.06 -4.72
CA SER A 105 11.06 0.21 -4.79
C SER A 105 10.37 1.17 -5.74
N LYS A 106 10.20 2.42 -5.34
CA LYS A 106 9.71 3.48 -6.23
C LYS A 106 10.63 3.67 -7.43
N GLY A 107 11.89 3.27 -7.32
CA GLY A 107 12.86 3.33 -8.41
C GLY A 107 12.73 2.23 -9.45
N ASP A 108 12.00 1.15 -9.13
CA ASP A 108 11.86 -0.01 -10.03
C ASP A 108 10.79 0.16 -11.11
N GLY A 109 10.01 1.24 -11.03
CA GLY A 109 9.01 1.57 -12.03
C GLY A 109 7.64 0.92 -11.80
N MET A 110 6.69 1.35 -12.62
CA MET A 110 5.29 0.98 -12.46
C MET A 110 4.95 -0.43 -12.94
N GLU A 111 5.73 -0.97 -13.87
CA GLU A 111 5.52 -2.33 -14.36
C GLU A 111 5.65 -3.36 -13.26
N LYS A 112 6.69 -3.23 -12.45
CA LYS A 112 6.92 -4.15 -11.34
C LYS A 112 5.82 -4.04 -10.30
N LEU A 113 5.37 -2.83 -10.03
CA LEU A 113 4.24 -2.60 -9.14
C LEU A 113 2.98 -3.26 -9.67
N GLU A 114 2.69 -3.13 -10.96
CA GLU A 114 1.52 -3.73 -11.58
C GLU A 114 1.54 -5.26 -11.46
N GLU A 115 2.67 -5.88 -11.77
CA GLU A 115 2.82 -7.33 -11.64
C GLU A 115 2.55 -7.80 -10.21
N CYS A 116 3.08 -7.07 -9.24
CA CYS A 116 2.88 -7.39 -7.83
C CYS A 116 1.41 -7.29 -7.43
N VAL A 117 0.76 -6.19 -7.79
CA VAL A 117 -0.66 -5.96 -7.47
C VAL A 117 -1.53 -7.05 -8.09
N GLN A 118 -1.32 -7.35 -9.37
CA GLN A 118 -2.08 -8.39 -10.07
C GLN A 118 -1.89 -9.76 -9.41
N SER A 119 -0.66 -10.07 -9.04
CA SER A 119 -0.34 -11.33 -8.37
C SER A 119 -1.06 -11.47 -7.03
N LEU A 120 -1.08 -10.42 -6.23
CA LEU A 120 -1.68 -10.45 -4.90
C LEU A 120 -3.22 -10.46 -4.91
N LEU A 121 -3.82 -9.96 -5.99
CA LEU A 121 -5.28 -9.85 -6.08
C LEU A 121 -5.93 -10.91 -6.95
N ARG A 122 -5.20 -11.89 -7.37
CA ARG A 122 -5.76 -13.03 -8.11
C ARG A 122 -6.70 -13.87 -7.27
#